data_bf95258026798c74d3ddf49fe0b6968a
#
_entry.id   bf95258026798c74d3ddf49fe0b6968a
#
_cell.length_a   1.000
_cell.length_b   1.000
_cell.length_c   1.000
_cell.angle_alpha   90.00
_cell.angle_beta   90.00
_cell.angle_gamma   90.00
#
_symmetry.space_group_name_H-M   'P 1'
#
loop_
_entity.id
_entity.type
_entity.pdbx_description
1 polymer ?
#
loop_
_entity_poly.entity_id
_entity_poly.type
_entity_poly.pdbx_seq_one_letter_code
_entity_poly.pdbx_strand_id
1 'polypeptide(L)'
;MDKQKLIVKGGNRIEGELALHGAKNAALPLLAATVLIKDGECVIHNCPRLTDVDAALRILSHIGVKCRRDGSTVISDASAIGNCEIPVSLMREMRSSIVFLGSVLGRTGHCRMSYPGGCELGPRPIDLHLAALRSMGAIIEETHGFLDCTAPKGLKGTSVSLSFPSVGATENVMLAAVTASGVTENEGAAKEHEISDLASFLVSCGADIKGAGTDRIIICGKNKLSGCEYSVMPDRIAAVTYLCCAAVTGGELILTGADIAHIGAVVPVLKDMGCRIYSFGRDSIYIKAAERLRAPHTVRTMPYPGFPTDAQAPLMATCTVADGTAVFVENIFDNRYRHVSELLRMGAVIKTEGRVAVVQGVRRLSAAEIVSPDLRGGAALVIAALGADGTSSIGGISHIDRGYESIEKALYSVGADIKRI
;
A
#
# COMPACT_ATOMS: atom_id res chain seq x y z
N MET A 1 11.53 10.46 19.66
CA MET A 1 11.81 11.16 18.39
C MET A 1 12.76 10.29 17.61
N ASP A 2 12.42 9.99 16.38
CA ASP A 2 13.29 9.24 15.46
C ASP A 2 14.60 10.01 15.29
N LYS A 3 15.71 9.43 15.74
CA LYS A 3 17.03 10.08 15.66
C LYS A 3 17.66 9.95 14.27
N GLN A 4 17.16 9.00 13.48
CA GLN A 4 17.70 8.73 12.16
C GLN A 4 17.16 9.71 11.11
N LYS A 5 18.01 10.05 10.16
CA LYS A 5 17.67 10.93 9.03
C LYS A 5 18.22 10.36 7.73
N LEU A 6 17.60 10.71 6.61
CA LEU A 6 18.20 10.54 5.29
C LEU A 6 18.90 11.84 4.90
N ILE A 7 20.14 11.72 4.48
CA ILE A 7 20.90 12.81 3.86
C ILE A 7 20.94 12.54 2.36
N VAL A 8 20.45 13.48 1.57
CA VAL A 8 20.31 13.35 0.11
C VAL A 8 21.03 14.54 -0.53
N LYS A 9 22.06 14.28 -1.31
CA LYS A 9 22.69 15.27 -2.17
C LYS A 9 22.09 15.17 -3.57
N GLY A 10 21.37 16.20 -3.97
CA GLY A 10 20.68 16.22 -5.25
C GLY A 10 21.61 16.49 -6.44
N GLY A 11 21.07 16.40 -7.64
CA GLY A 11 21.73 16.69 -8.90
C GLY A 11 22.43 15.50 -9.57
N ASN A 12 22.50 14.34 -8.94
CA ASN A 12 23.01 13.11 -9.56
C ASN A 12 21.92 12.45 -10.41
N ARG A 13 22.23 12.06 -11.63
CA ARG A 13 21.37 11.19 -12.43
C ARG A 13 21.37 9.80 -11.83
N ILE A 14 20.21 9.18 -11.77
CA ILE A 14 20.11 7.78 -11.40
C ILE A 14 20.01 6.93 -12.66
N GLU A 15 20.88 5.91 -12.76
CA GLU A 15 20.97 5.04 -13.94
C GLU A 15 21.27 3.60 -13.49
N GLY A 16 20.61 2.63 -14.15
CA GLY A 16 20.88 1.23 -13.87
C GLY A 16 19.64 0.37 -13.78
N GLU A 17 19.76 -0.72 -13.03
CA GLU A 17 18.71 -1.71 -12.80
C GLU A 17 18.38 -1.79 -11.32
N LEU A 18 17.08 -1.85 -10.99
CA LEU A 18 16.59 -1.92 -9.64
C LEU A 18 15.46 -2.97 -9.55
N ALA A 19 15.63 -3.94 -8.66
CA ALA A 19 14.62 -4.95 -8.40
C ALA A 19 13.58 -4.42 -7.40
N LEU A 20 12.29 -4.68 -7.68
CA LEU A 20 11.20 -4.36 -6.77
C LEU A 20 11.06 -5.42 -5.68
N HIS A 21 10.81 -4.97 -4.47
CA HIS A 21 10.36 -5.83 -3.38
C HIS A 21 8.86 -6.10 -3.48
N GLY A 22 8.36 -7.07 -2.70
CA GLY A 22 6.94 -7.39 -2.63
C GLY A 22 6.08 -6.22 -2.12
N ALA A 23 4.85 -6.17 -2.60
CA ALA A 23 3.92 -5.10 -2.28
C ALA A 23 3.48 -5.16 -0.81
N LYS A 24 3.63 -4.04 -0.08
CA LYS A 24 3.10 -3.91 1.27
C LYS A 24 1.60 -4.21 1.33
N ASN A 25 0.85 -3.58 0.44
CA ASN A 25 -0.61 -3.65 0.44
C ASN A 25 -1.14 -5.04 0.01
N ALA A 26 -0.30 -5.89 -0.60
CA ALA A 26 -0.59 -7.29 -0.85
C ALA A 26 -0.15 -8.19 0.33
N ALA A 27 1.06 -7.98 0.86
CA ALA A 27 1.61 -8.79 1.94
C ALA A 27 0.73 -8.79 3.21
N LEU A 28 0.17 -7.64 3.59
CA LEU A 28 -0.63 -7.52 4.80
C LEU A 28 -1.91 -8.36 4.78
N PRO A 29 -2.78 -8.31 3.72
CA PRO A 29 -3.94 -9.18 3.66
C PRO A 29 -3.57 -10.66 3.46
N LEU A 30 -2.47 -11.00 2.77
CA LEU A 30 -1.98 -12.38 2.69
C LEU A 30 -1.60 -12.92 4.08
N LEU A 31 -0.87 -12.14 4.87
CA LEU A 31 -0.53 -12.49 6.25
C LEU A 31 -1.79 -12.66 7.11
N ALA A 32 -2.77 -11.77 6.99
CA ALA A 32 -4.04 -11.92 7.69
C ALA A 32 -4.80 -13.18 7.23
N ALA A 33 -4.71 -13.55 5.95
CA ALA A 33 -5.35 -14.75 5.40
C ALA A 33 -4.76 -16.05 5.97
N THR A 34 -3.48 -16.05 6.39
CA THR A 34 -2.86 -17.26 6.99
C THR A 34 -3.56 -17.72 8.27
N VAL A 35 -4.24 -16.80 8.97
CA VAL A 35 -5.08 -17.13 10.15
C VAL A 35 -6.16 -18.17 9.83
N LEU A 36 -6.64 -18.21 8.59
CA LEU A 36 -7.71 -19.11 8.15
C LEU A 36 -7.22 -20.55 7.90
N ILE A 37 -5.92 -20.76 7.81
CA ILE A 37 -5.33 -22.04 7.42
C ILE A 37 -5.24 -22.96 8.64
N LYS A 38 -5.97 -24.09 8.57
CA LYS A 38 -6.03 -25.06 9.68
C LYS A 38 -4.95 -26.15 9.58
N ASP A 39 -4.58 -26.49 8.35
CA ASP A 39 -3.68 -27.59 8.06
C ASP A 39 -2.49 -27.14 7.21
N GLY A 40 -1.30 -27.49 7.67
CA GLY A 40 -0.06 -27.18 6.97
C GLY A 40 0.42 -25.75 7.21
N GLU A 41 1.60 -25.49 6.74
CA GLU A 41 2.24 -24.16 6.83
C GLU A 41 2.00 -23.38 5.54
N CYS A 42 1.90 -22.05 5.65
CA CYS A 42 2.00 -21.16 4.49
C CYS A 42 3.44 -20.65 4.38
N VAL A 43 4.03 -20.80 3.20
CA VAL A 43 5.34 -20.25 2.86
C VAL A 43 5.13 -19.06 1.91
N ILE A 44 5.34 -17.85 2.42
CA ILE A 44 5.09 -16.61 1.68
C ILE A 44 6.43 -16.00 1.29
N HIS A 45 6.78 -16.09 0.01
CA HIS A 45 7.96 -15.49 -0.58
C HIS A 45 7.75 -14.04 -0.95
N ASN A 46 8.84 -13.33 -1.21
CA ASN A 46 8.84 -11.91 -1.56
C ASN A 46 8.06 -11.03 -0.57
N CYS A 47 8.00 -11.44 0.70
CA CYS A 47 7.36 -10.70 1.77
C CYS A 47 8.30 -9.58 2.23
N PRO A 48 7.98 -8.28 2.02
CA PRO A 48 8.92 -7.20 2.21
C PRO A 48 9.27 -6.98 3.69
N ARG A 49 10.48 -6.44 3.95
CA ARG A 49 10.95 -6.09 5.28
C ARG A 49 10.52 -4.67 5.63
N LEU A 50 9.30 -4.52 6.05
CA LEU A 50 8.67 -3.24 6.36
C LEU A 50 8.15 -3.25 7.80
N THR A 51 8.14 -2.10 8.46
CA THR A 51 7.64 -1.99 9.85
C THR A 51 6.16 -2.36 9.96
N ASP A 52 5.34 -2.10 8.93
CA ASP A 52 3.94 -2.53 8.89
C ASP A 52 3.82 -4.07 8.80
N VAL A 53 4.71 -4.74 8.08
CA VAL A 53 4.76 -6.22 8.01
C VAL A 53 5.19 -6.81 9.34
N ASP A 54 6.18 -6.21 10.01
CA ASP A 54 6.60 -6.64 11.34
C ASP A 54 5.47 -6.46 12.38
N ALA A 55 4.66 -5.39 12.26
CA ALA A 55 3.46 -5.20 13.07
C ALA A 55 2.43 -6.32 12.82
N ALA A 56 2.21 -6.71 11.57
CA ALA A 56 1.32 -7.82 11.21
C ALA A 56 1.82 -9.15 11.81
N LEU A 57 3.12 -9.42 11.75
CA LEU A 57 3.72 -10.62 12.36
C LEU A 57 3.56 -10.63 13.88
N ARG A 58 3.64 -9.46 14.55
CA ARG A 58 3.35 -9.36 16.00
C ARG A 58 1.88 -9.65 16.32
N ILE A 59 0.94 -9.17 15.49
CA ILE A 59 -0.49 -9.53 15.63
C ILE A 59 -0.67 -11.04 15.48
N LEU A 60 -0.11 -11.64 14.43
CA LEU A 60 -0.18 -13.09 14.20
C LEU A 60 0.37 -13.88 15.39
N SER A 61 1.54 -13.50 15.90
CA SER A 61 2.15 -14.14 17.05
C SER A 61 1.29 -14.00 18.32
N HIS A 62 0.65 -12.83 18.52
CA HIS A 62 -0.22 -12.57 19.68
C HIS A 62 -1.47 -13.44 19.67
N ILE A 63 -2.07 -13.70 18.51
CA ILE A 63 -3.24 -14.58 18.37
C ILE A 63 -2.87 -16.07 18.37
N GLY A 64 -1.57 -16.42 18.41
CA GLY A 64 -1.08 -17.80 18.52
C GLY A 64 -0.59 -18.43 17.22
N VAL A 65 -0.49 -17.66 16.13
CA VAL A 65 0.13 -18.14 14.89
C VAL A 65 1.64 -18.15 15.07
N LYS A 66 2.29 -19.28 14.78
CA LYS A 66 3.74 -19.39 14.79
C LYS A 66 4.29 -18.84 13.48
N CYS A 67 5.08 -17.78 13.57
CA CYS A 67 5.71 -17.16 12.41
C CYS A 67 7.23 -17.28 12.48
N ARG A 68 7.85 -17.64 11.37
CA ARG A 68 9.30 -17.61 11.17
C ARG A 68 9.62 -16.85 9.91
N ARG A 69 10.62 -15.97 9.98
CA ARG A 69 11.11 -15.21 8.82
C ARG A 69 12.51 -15.66 8.44
N ASP A 70 12.72 -15.90 7.16
CA ASP A 70 14.03 -16.14 6.56
C ASP A 70 14.17 -15.24 5.32
N GLY A 71 15.01 -14.22 5.44
CA GLY A 71 15.14 -13.20 4.39
C GLY A 71 13.81 -12.52 4.07
N SER A 72 13.37 -12.63 2.82
CA SER A 72 12.08 -12.16 2.32
C SER A 72 10.99 -13.24 2.36
N THR A 73 11.25 -14.39 2.98
CA THR A 73 10.27 -15.47 3.14
C THR A 73 9.71 -15.46 4.54
N VAL A 74 8.39 -15.54 4.67
CA VAL A 74 7.67 -15.74 5.94
C VAL A 74 7.00 -17.10 5.90
N ILE A 75 7.23 -17.90 6.93
CA ILE A 75 6.57 -19.19 7.13
C ILE A 75 5.64 -19.05 8.33
N SER A 76 4.38 -19.41 8.15
CA SER A 76 3.34 -19.28 9.19
C SER A 76 2.60 -20.59 9.39
N ASP A 77 2.40 -20.97 10.66
CA ASP A 77 1.60 -22.11 11.12
C ASP A 77 0.49 -21.60 12.05
N ALA A 78 -0.76 -21.66 11.58
CA ALA A 78 -1.95 -21.23 12.31
C ALA A 78 -2.78 -22.43 12.84
N SER A 79 -2.17 -23.61 13.01
CA SER A 79 -2.85 -24.82 13.50
C SER A 79 -3.43 -24.62 14.90
N ALA A 80 -2.78 -23.84 15.77
CA ALA A 80 -3.14 -23.62 17.17
C ALA A 80 -3.38 -22.12 17.46
N ILE A 81 -4.51 -21.58 17.08
CA ILE A 81 -4.93 -20.22 17.46
C ILE A 81 -5.53 -20.26 18.85
N GLY A 82 -4.96 -19.47 19.79
CA GLY A 82 -5.36 -19.45 21.20
C GLY A 82 -6.06 -18.16 21.66
N ASN A 83 -5.95 -17.06 20.91
CA ASN A 83 -6.47 -15.76 21.32
C ASN A 83 -7.22 -15.08 20.17
N CYS A 84 -8.38 -14.49 20.50
CA CYS A 84 -9.24 -13.73 19.58
C CYS A 84 -9.24 -12.23 19.87
N GLU A 85 -8.47 -11.77 20.87
CA GLU A 85 -8.36 -10.37 21.23
C GLU A 85 -7.05 -9.78 20.68
N ILE A 86 -7.15 -8.66 19.95
CA ILE A 86 -5.99 -7.90 19.46
C ILE A 86 -5.89 -6.61 20.27
N PRO A 87 -4.81 -6.42 21.06
CA PRO A 87 -4.70 -5.31 21.98
C PRO A 87 -4.51 -3.97 21.27
N VAL A 88 -4.91 -2.89 21.94
CA VAL A 88 -4.84 -1.50 21.46
C VAL A 88 -3.44 -1.14 20.95
N SER A 89 -2.39 -1.59 21.63
CA SER A 89 -1.00 -1.31 21.27
C SER A 89 -0.68 -1.80 19.85
N LEU A 90 -1.06 -3.03 19.51
CA LEU A 90 -0.84 -3.61 18.18
C LEU A 90 -1.75 -2.99 17.11
N MET A 91 -3.03 -2.70 17.46
CA MET A 91 -3.95 -2.05 16.53
C MET A 91 -3.52 -0.65 16.13
N ARG A 92 -2.78 0.05 17.00
CA ARG A 92 -2.27 1.41 16.72
C ARG A 92 -1.01 1.45 15.86
N GLU A 93 -0.28 0.35 15.75
CA GLU A 93 0.97 0.30 14.98
C GLU A 93 0.75 0.46 13.48
N MET A 94 -0.35 -0.08 12.96
CA MET A 94 -0.69 0.08 11.53
C MET A 94 -2.21 0.24 11.34
N ARG A 95 -2.60 1.12 10.44
CA ARG A 95 -4.03 1.35 10.13
C ARG A 95 -4.71 0.12 9.52
N SER A 96 -4.00 -0.62 8.67
CA SER A 96 -4.48 -1.83 8.00
C SER A 96 -4.71 -3.02 8.95
N SER A 97 -4.43 -2.89 10.25
CA SER A 97 -4.73 -3.93 11.25
C SER A 97 -6.20 -4.38 11.24
N ILE A 98 -7.12 -3.52 10.77
CA ILE A 98 -8.54 -3.88 10.61
C ILE A 98 -8.77 -5.08 9.68
N VAL A 99 -7.83 -5.41 8.78
CA VAL A 99 -7.95 -6.58 7.88
C VAL A 99 -7.99 -7.90 8.65
N PHE A 100 -7.42 -7.95 9.85
CA PHE A 100 -7.49 -9.13 10.71
C PHE A 100 -8.90 -9.44 11.23
N LEU A 101 -9.83 -8.46 11.21
CA LEU A 101 -11.19 -8.67 11.69
C LEU A 101 -11.89 -9.82 10.94
N GLY A 102 -11.89 -9.78 9.61
CA GLY A 102 -12.53 -10.80 8.78
C GLY A 102 -11.92 -12.20 8.95
N SER A 103 -10.58 -12.27 9.01
CA SER A 103 -9.89 -13.55 9.16
C SER A 103 -10.04 -14.17 10.55
N VAL A 104 -9.88 -13.39 11.63
CA VAL A 104 -10.04 -13.89 13.00
C VAL A 104 -11.48 -14.30 13.25
N LEU A 105 -12.46 -13.46 12.89
CA LEU A 105 -13.88 -13.78 13.03
C LEU A 105 -14.29 -15.02 12.20
N GLY A 106 -13.82 -15.13 10.97
CA GLY A 106 -14.07 -16.29 10.11
C GLY A 106 -13.45 -17.59 10.65
N ARG A 107 -12.28 -17.48 11.32
CA ARG A 107 -11.58 -18.64 11.91
C ARG A 107 -12.16 -19.12 13.21
N THR A 108 -12.52 -18.21 14.12
CA THR A 108 -12.81 -18.48 15.53
C THR A 108 -14.27 -18.23 15.92
N GLY A 109 -15.02 -17.49 15.09
CA GLY A 109 -16.36 -17.04 15.42
C GLY A 109 -16.42 -15.88 16.43
N HIS A 110 -15.27 -15.38 16.90
CA HIS A 110 -15.16 -14.24 17.79
C HIS A 110 -13.90 -13.43 17.49
N CYS A 111 -14.00 -12.10 17.53
CA CYS A 111 -12.86 -11.20 17.44
C CYS A 111 -13.11 -9.95 18.25
N ARG A 112 -12.21 -9.63 19.18
CA ARG A 112 -12.22 -8.38 19.92
C ARG A 112 -10.98 -7.57 19.58
N MET A 113 -11.19 -6.32 19.15
CA MET A 113 -10.10 -5.40 18.82
C MET A 113 -10.49 -3.96 19.09
N SER A 114 -9.51 -3.09 19.30
CA SER A 114 -9.79 -1.64 19.32
C SER A 114 -10.02 -1.12 17.92
N TYR A 115 -10.61 0.08 17.82
CA TYR A 115 -10.57 0.82 16.55
C TYR A 115 -9.12 0.94 16.09
N PRO A 116 -8.86 0.77 14.78
CA PRO A 116 -7.51 0.91 14.24
C PRO A 116 -6.97 2.32 14.50
N GLY A 117 -5.67 2.42 14.72
CA GLY A 117 -4.99 3.69 15.04
C GLY A 117 -5.31 4.82 14.08
N GLY A 118 -5.16 6.05 14.54
CA GLY A 118 -5.40 7.26 13.76
C GLY A 118 -4.59 7.26 12.47
N CYS A 119 -5.17 7.79 11.41
CA CYS A 119 -4.49 8.04 10.15
C CYS A 119 -4.25 9.53 10.01
N GLU A 120 -3.02 9.92 9.76
CA GLU A 120 -2.66 11.31 9.52
C GLU A 120 -3.28 11.89 8.24
N LEU A 121 -3.77 11.01 7.36
CA LEU A 121 -4.44 11.36 6.11
C LEU A 121 -5.93 11.74 6.26
N GLY A 122 -6.43 11.81 7.50
CA GLY A 122 -7.83 12.14 7.80
C GLY A 122 -8.66 10.93 8.26
N PRO A 123 -9.96 11.14 8.52
CA PRO A 123 -10.89 10.10 8.92
C PRO A 123 -10.90 8.95 7.89
N ARG A 124 -10.82 7.73 8.40
CA ARG A 124 -10.99 6.53 7.58
C ARG A 124 -12.02 5.65 8.26
N PRO A 125 -13.31 5.88 7.99
CA PRO A 125 -14.38 5.10 8.59
C PRO A 125 -14.23 3.63 8.22
N ILE A 126 -14.67 2.76 9.14
CA ILE A 126 -14.67 1.30 8.96
C ILE A 126 -16.10 0.77 8.80
N ASP A 127 -17.05 1.65 8.58
CA ASP A 127 -18.47 1.39 8.43
C ASP A 127 -18.79 0.34 7.36
N LEU A 128 -18.10 0.41 6.20
CA LEU A 128 -18.27 -0.59 5.13
C LEU A 128 -17.82 -1.98 5.57
N HIS A 129 -16.73 -2.08 6.36
CA HIS A 129 -16.28 -3.36 6.91
C HIS A 129 -17.33 -3.94 7.85
N LEU A 130 -17.83 -3.11 8.80
CA LEU A 130 -18.79 -3.55 9.80
C LEU A 130 -20.15 -3.89 9.18
N ALA A 131 -20.64 -3.07 8.25
CA ALA A 131 -21.88 -3.33 7.53
C ALA A 131 -21.84 -4.66 6.77
N ALA A 132 -20.73 -4.91 6.05
CA ALA A 132 -20.54 -6.16 5.33
C ALA A 132 -20.54 -7.39 6.26
N LEU A 133 -19.79 -7.35 7.35
CA LEU A 133 -19.75 -8.47 8.31
C LEU A 133 -21.09 -8.67 9.02
N ARG A 134 -21.82 -7.58 9.35
CA ARG A 134 -23.19 -7.69 9.89
C ARG A 134 -24.13 -8.37 8.92
N SER A 135 -24.06 -8.06 7.63
CA SER A 135 -24.89 -8.73 6.61
C SER A 135 -24.57 -10.23 6.51
N MET A 136 -23.33 -10.64 6.81
CA MET A 136 -22.91 -12.03 6.88
C MET A 136 -23.31 -12.73 8.19
N GLY A 137 -24.02 -12.03 9.09
CA GLY A 137 -24.55 -12.58 10.36
C GLY A 137 -23.66 -12.34 11.58
N ALA A 138 -22.65 -11.49 11.48
CA ALA A 138 -21.88 -11.06 12.65
C ALA A 138 -22.70 -10.11 13.55
N ILE A 139 -22.62 -10.32 14.85
CA ILE A 139 -23.09 -9.41 15.88
C ILE A 139 -21.89 -8.57 16.27
N ILE A 140 -21.99 -7.25 16.13
CA ILE A 140 -20.88 -6.32 16.37
C ILE A 140 -21.34 -5.28 17.39
N GLU A 141 -20.71 -5.29 18.56
CA GLU A 141 -20.88 -4.30 19.62
C GLU A 141 -19.72 -3.32 19.60
N GLU A 142 -20.05 -2.03 19.63
CA GLU A 142 -19.10 -0.93 19.59
C GLU A 142 -19.12 -0.20 20.94
N THR A 143 -18.17 -0.53 21.81
CA THR A 143 -18.14 -0.01 23.19
C THR A 143 -16.76 0.49 23.57
N HIS A 144 -16.69 1.72 24.11
CA HIS A 144 -15.46 2.32 24.66
C HIS A 144 -14.23 2.25 23.73
N GLY A 145 -14.44 2.39 22.41
CA GLY A 145 -13.37 2.33 21.42
C GLY A 145 -12.90 0.92 21.04
N PHE A 146 -13.69 -0.10 21.41
CA PHE A 146 -13.50 -1.49 21.02
C PHE A 146 -14.63 -1.97 20.12
N LEU A 147 -14.28 -2.89 19.25
CA LEU A 147 -15.18 -3.73 18.47
C LEU A 147 -15.18 -5.12 19.13
N ASP A 148 -16.33 -5.57 19.58
CA ASP A 148 -16.55 -6.94 20.01
C ASP A 148 -17.47 -7.63 19.01
N CYS A 149 -16.88 -8.53 18.21
CA CYS A 149 -17.54 -9.14 17.06
C CYS A 149 -17.71 -10.64 17.29
N THR A 150 -18.95 -11.12 17.23
CA THR A 150 -19.25 -12.53 17.40
C THR A 150 -20.08 -13.07 16.23
N ALA A 151 -19.89 -14.33 15.89
CA ALA A 151 -20.69 -15.09 14.92
C ALA A 151 -21.10 -16.45 15.55
N PRO A 152 -22.04 -16.49 16.50
CA PRO A 152 -22.35 -17.70 17.29
C PRO A 152 -22.85 -18.89 16.43
N LYS A 153 -23.43 -18.60 15.25
CA LYS A 153 -23.92 -19.60 14.29
C LYS A 153 -22.96 -19.75 13.09
N GLY A 154 -21.73 -19.21 13.17
CA GLY A 154 -20.82 -19.04 12.05
C GLY A 154 -21.30 -17.94 11.09
N LEU A 155 -20.38 -17.48 10.24
CA LEU A 155 -20.72 -16.55 9.16
C LEU A 155 -21.48 -17.26 8.04
N LYS A 156 -22.36 -16.52 7.38
CA LYS A 156 -23.19 -17.04 6.28
C LYS A 156 -22.92 -16.25 5.00
N GLY A 157 -22.84 -16.97 3.89
CA GLY A 157 -22.79 -16.37 2.57
C GLY A 157 -24.06 -15.57 2.29
N THR A 158 -23.88 -14.41 1.71
CA THR A 158 -24.95 -13.45 1.37
C THR A 158 -24.52 -12.52 0.26
N SER A 159 -25.43 -11.74 -0.29
CA SER A 159 -25.08 -10.60 -1.14
C SER A 159 -24.62 -9.44 -0.27
N VAL A 160 -23.41 -8.95 -0.54
CA VAL A 160 -22.78 -7.78 0.09
C VAL A 160 -22.61 -6.72 -0.97
N SER A 161 -23.20 -5.55 -0.80
CA SER A 161 -23.01 -4.42 -1.71
C SER A 161 -22.21 -3.30 -1.04
N LEU A 162 -21.04 -2.97 -1.60
CA LEU A 162 -20.21 -1.87 -1.13
C LEU A 162 -20.57 -0.60 -1.89
N SER A 163 -20.99 0.44 -1.18
CA SER A 163 -21.33 1.76 -1.76
C SER A 163 -20.12 2.50 -2.35
N PHE A 164 -18.91 2.07 -1.98
CA PHE A 164 -17.63 2.56 -2.48
C PHE A 164 -16.66 1.38 -2.61
N PRO A 165 -15.85 1.27 -3.68
CA PRO A 165 -14.91 0.18 -3.88
C PRO A 165 -13.71 0.29 -2.91
N SER A 166 -13.99 0.02 -1.62
CA SER A 166 -13.01 0.03 -0.55
C SER A 166 -12.15 -1.22 -0.60
N VAL A 167 -10.83 -1.06 -0.79
CA VAL A 167 -9.86 -2.18 -0.78
C VAL A 167 -9.98 -2.96 0.52
N GLY A 168 -9.84 -2.30 1.68
CA GLY A 168 -9.87 -2.99 2.97
C GLY A 168 -11.22 -3.66 3.29
N ALA A 169 -12.36 -3.07 2.90
CA ALA A 169 -13.65 -3.72 3.08
C ALA A 169 -13.78 -4.96 2.18
N THR A 170 -13.33 -4.88 0.93
CA THR A 170 -13.28 -6.02 0.00
C THR A 170 -12.42 -7.15 0.57
N GLU A 171 -11.22 -6.84 1.09
CA GLU A 171 -10.34 -7.80 1.75
C GLU A 171 -11.02 -8.48 2.94
N ASN A 172 -11.67 -7.72 3.82
CA ASN A 172 -12.38 -8.29 4.97
C ASN A 172 -13.54 -9.18 4.56
N VAL A 173 -14.32 -8.80 3.54
CA VAL A 173 -15.39 -9.64 3.00
C VAL A 173 -14.81 -10.95 2.46
N MET A 174 -13.72 -10.89 1.67
CA MET A 174 -13.08 -12.09 1.13
C MET A 174 -12.60 -13.02 2.22
N LEU A 175 -11.88 -12.48 3.22
CA LEU A 175 -11.33 -13.24 4.34
C LEU A 175 -12.42 -13.90 5.20
N ALA A 176 -13.54 -13.21 5.42
CA ALA A 176 -14.67 -13.75 6.16
C ALA A 176 -15.46 -14.79 5.33
N ALA A 177 -15.65 -14.53 4.03
CA ALA A 177 -16.49 -15.33 3.15
C ALA A 177 -15.90 -16.70 2.81
N VAL A 178 -14.57 -16.83 2.74
CA VAL A 178 -13.93 -18.12 2.37
C VAL A 178 -14.20 -19.24 3.37
N THR A 179 -14.61 -18.90 4.60
CA THR A 179 -15.01 -19.89 5.63
C THR A 179 -16.51 -19.82 5.99
N ALA A 180 -17.27 -18.89 5.40
CA ALA A 180 -18.70 -18.76 5.64
C ALA A 180 -19.48 -19.93 5.04
N SER A 181 -20.65 -20.24 5.60
CA SER A 181 -21.52 -21.27 5.02
C SER A 181 -22.31 -20.73 3.83
N GLY A 182 -22.17 -21.36 2.66
CA GLY A 182 -22.87 -20.96 1.43
C GLY A 182 -22.03 -20.09 0.51
N VAL A 183 -22.68 -19.25 -0.29
CA VAL A 183 -22.05 -18.39 -1.31
C VAL A 183 -22.18 -16.94 -0.90
N THR A 184 -21.08 -16.21 -0.94
CA THR A 184 -21.05 -14.75 -0.79
C THR A 184 -20.84 -14.12 -2.16
N GLU A 185 -21.64 -13.12 -2.47
CA GLU A 185 -21.52 -12.28 -3.64
C GLU A 185 -21.18 -10.86 -3.20
N ASN A 186 -19.97 -10.39 -3.50
CA ASN A 186 -19.53 -9.04 -3.15
C ASN A 186 -19.62 -8.14 -4.38
N GLU A 187 -20.59 -7.23 -4.39
CA GLU A 187 -20.81 -6.22 -5.43
C GLU A 187 -20.18 -4.89 -5.02
N GLY A 188 -19.71 -4.11 -5.99
CA GLY A 188 -18.97 -2.88 -5.76
C GLY A 188 -17.57 -3.13 -5.17
N ALA A 189 -17.02 -4.32 -5.38
CA ALA A 189 -15.70 -4.71 -4.90
C ALA A 189 -14.59 -3.83 -5.49
N ALA A 190 -13.51 -3.63 -4.74
CA ALA A 190 -12.29 -3.03 -5.23
C ALA A 190 -11.62 -3.93 -6.29
N LYS A 191 -10.96 -3.30 -7.26
CA LYS A 191 -10.39 -3.98 -8.45
C LYS A 191 -8.87 -3.94 -8.48
N GLU A 192 -8.25 -3.41 -7.45
CA GLU A 192 -6.80 -3.29 -7.32
C GLU A 192 -6.14 -4.66 -7.45
N HIS A 193 -4.94 -4.69 -8.00
CA HIS A 193 -4.18 -5.93 -8.23
C HIS A 193 -3.92 -6.70 -6.93
N GLU A 194 -3.83 -6.01 -5.81
CA GLU A 194 -3.67 -6.59 -4.48
C GLU A 194 -4.90 -7.45 -4.07
N ILE A 195 -6.10 -7.11 -4.56
CA ILE A 195 -7.31 -7.94 -4.39
C ILE A 195 -7.21 -9.25 -5.19
N SER A 196 -6.69 -9.17 -6.42
CA SER A 196 -6.45 -10.36 -7.25
C SER A 196 -5.35 -11.24 -6.67
N ASP A 197 -4.32 -10.63 -6.07
CA ASP A 197 -3.24 -11.35 -5.39
C ASP A 197 -3.75 -12.10 -4.16
N LEU A 198 -4.57 -11.46 -3.32
CA LEU A 198 -5.24 -12.11 -2.18
C LEU A 198 -6.13 -13.27 -2.64
N ALA A 199 -6.93 -13.07 -3.70
CA ALA A 199 -7.76 -14.13 -4.26
C ALA A 199 -6.93 -15.33 -4.74
N SER A 200 -5.83 -15.07 -5.44
CA SER A 200 -4.92 -16.10 -5.95
C SER A 200 -4.26 -16.89 -4.81
N PHE A 201 -3.82 -16.21 -3.74
CA PHE A 201 -3.31 -16.86 -2.54
C PHE A 201 -4.37 -17.76 -1.90
N LEU A 202 -5.59 -17.25 -1.67
CA LEU A 202 -6.68 -18.02 -1.07
C LEU A 202 -7.08 -19.23 -1.93
N VAL A 203 -7.10 -19.07 -3.26
CA VAL A 203 -7.34 -20.18 -4.20
C VAL A 203 -6.24 -21.22 -4.12
N SER A 204 -4.98 -20.81 -4.00
CA SER A 204 -3.86 -21.74 -3.77
C SER A 204 -4.00 -22.50 -2.44
N CYS A 205 -4.68 -21.91 -1.45
CA CYS A 205 -5.04 -22.59 -0.19
C CYS A 205 -6.31 -23.47 -0.31
N GLY A 206 -6.96 -23.53 -1.48
CA GLY A 206 -8.15 -24.37 -1.74
C GLY A 206 -9.48 -23.63 -1.68
N ALA A 207 -9.50 -22.29 -1.60
CA ALA A 207 -10.72 -21.50 -1.71
C ALA A 207 -11.31 -21.54 -3.13
N ASP A 208 -12.62 -21.25 -3.22
CA ASP A 208 -13.31 -21.13 -4.50
C ASP A 208 -13.78 -19.68 -4.66
N ILE A 209 -13.01 -18.90 -5.43
CA ILE A 209 -13.20 -17.46 -5.64
C ILE A 209 -13.20 -17.19 -7.14
N LYS A 210 -14.18 -16.40 -7.60
CA LYS A 210 -14.29 -15.96 -9.00
C LYS A 210 -14.55 -14.47 -9.06
N GLY A 211 -14.09 -13.82 -10.13
CA GLY A 211 -14.34 -12.41 -10.40
C GLY A 211 -13.44 -11.43 -9.67
N ALA A 212 -12.38 -11.86 -8.97
CA ALA A 212 -11.37 -10.95 -8.40
C ALA A 212 -10.77 -10.06 -9.51
N GLY A 213 -10.58 -8.76 -9.21
CA GLY A 213 -10.19 -7.75 -10.19
C GLY A 213 -11.36 -7.15 -10.98
N THR A 214 -12.59 -7.61 -10.73
CA THR A 214 -13.84 -6.99 -11.24
C THR A 214 -14.63 -6.38 -10.07
N ASP A 215 -15.76 -5.72 -10.38
CA ASP A 215 -16.65 -5.15 -9.35
C ASP A 215 -17.55 -6.19 -8.67
N ARG A 216 -17.51 -7.44 -9.10
CA ARG A 216 -18.30 -8.53 -8.55
C ARG A 216 -17.42 -9.74 -8.27
N ILE A 217 -17.30 -10.09 -6.99
CA ILE A 217 -16.52 -11.24 -6.54
C ILE A 217 -17.48 -12.27 -5.94
N ILE A 218 -17.41 -13.51 -6.41
CA ILE A 218 -18.23 -14.64 -5.93
C ILE A 218 -17.31 -15.57 -5.16
N ILE A 219 -17.67 -15.90 -3.92
CA ILE A 219 -16.88 -16.71 -3.00
C ILE A 219 -17.75 -17.84 -2.46
N CYS A 220 -17.37 -19.08 -2.76
CA CYS A 220 -18.00 -20.26 -2.17
C CYS A 220 -17.24 -20.67 -0.92
N GLY A 221 -17.87 -20.56 0.23
CA GLY A 221 -17.21 -20.87 1.51
C GLY A 221 -16.78 -22.33 1.61
N LYS A 222 -15.65 -22.56 2.26
CA LYS A 222 -15.04 -23.89 2.46
C LYS A 222 -14.80 -24.15 3.94
N ASN A 223 -15.07 -25.37 4.36
CA ASN A 223 -14.84 -25.78 5.76
C ASN A 223 -13.34 -25.92 6.10
N LYS A 224 -12.49 -26.08 5.09
CA LYS A 224 -11.09 -26.36 5.26
C LYS A 224 -10.27 -25.69 4.16
N LEU A 225 -9.24 -24.95 4.58
CA LEU A 225 -8.19 -24.43 3.75
C LEU A 225 -6.85 -25.04 4.21
N SER A 226 -5.94 -25.27 3.28
CA SER A 226 -4.63 -25.90 3.54
C SER A 226 -3.50 -24.93 3.23
N GLY A 227 -2.37 -25.13 3.88
CA GLY A 227 -1.18 -24.33 3.61
C GLY A 227 -0.71 -24.44 2.17
N CYS A 228 -0.04 -23.40 1.70
CA CYS A 228 0.51 -23.33 0.36
C CYS A 228 1.83 -22.56 0.34
N GLU A 229 2.54 -22.66 -0.77
CA GLU A 229 3.69 -21.83 -1.11
C GLU A 229 3.22 -20.76 -2.10
N TYR A 230 3.52 -19.49 -1.82
CA TYR A 230 3.03 -18.35 -2.61
C TYR A 230 4.03 -17.21 -2.59
N SER A 231 4.10 -16.44 -3.66
CA SER A 231 4.95 -15.25 -3.76
C SER A 231 4.09 -13.98 -3.83
N VAL A 232 4.36 -13.04 -2.92
CA VAL A 232 3.71 -11.71 -2.92
C VAL A 232 4.03 -10.99 -4.22
N MET A 233 3.03 -10.38 -4.84
CA MET A 233 3.22 -9.54 -6.03
C MET A 233 4.18 -8.37 -5.76
N PRO A 234 4.95 -7.92 -6.75
CA PRO A 234 5.83 -6.75 -6.63
C PRO A 234 5.07 -5.46 -6.32
N ASP A 235 5.72 -4.52 -5.59
CA ASP A 235 5.09 -3.26 -5.17
C ASP A 235 4.99 -2.25 -6.33
N ARG A 236 3.80 -2.12 -6.93
CA ARG A 236 3.52 -1.18 -8.00
C ARG A 236 3.67 0.30 -7.59
N ILE A 237 3.49 0.62 -6.29
CA ILE A 237 3.65 1.99 -5.81
C ILE A 237 5.13 2.34 -5.59
N ALA A 238 5.92 1.38 -5.11
CA ALA A 238 7.38 1.52 -5.12
C ALA A 238 7.91 1.70 -6.55
N ALA A 239 7.38 0.95 -7.53
CA ALA A 239 7.70 1.16 -8.94
C ALA A 239 7.45 2.61 -9.37
N VAL A 240 6.26 3.16 -9.12
CA VAL A 240 5.94 4.56 -9.44
C VAL A 240 6.92 5.52 -8.78
N THR A 241 7.28 5.29 -7.52
CA THR A 241 8.23 6.14 -6.81
C THR A 241 9.60 6.15 -7.49
N TYR A 242 10.15 5.00 -7.86
CA TYR A 242 11.45 4.92 -8.55
C TYR A 242 11.39 5.47 -9.97
N LEU A 243 10.27 5.32 -10.68
CA LEU A 243 10.05 5.98 -11.97
C LEU A 243 10.04 7.51 -11.83
N CYS A 244 9.43 8.04 -10.77
CA CYS A 244 9.48 9.47 -10.45
C CYS A 244 10.89 9.94 -10.07
N CYS A 245 11.68 9.12 -9.35
CA CYS A 245 13.08 9.42 -9.07
C CYS A 245 13.91 9.52 -10.37
N ALA A 246 13.72 8.59 -11.31
CA ALA A 246 14.37 8.67 -12.62
C ALA A 246 13.94 9.92 -13.39
N ALA A 247 12.64 10.23 -13.39
CA ALA A 247 12.09 11.39 -14.09
C ALA A 247 12.68 12.70 -13.58
N VAL A 248 12.73 12.91 -12.25
CA VAL A 248 13.20 14.17 -11.65
C VAL A 248 14.69 14.39 -11.79
N THR A 249 15.49 13.31 -11.85
CA THR A 249 16.96 13.37 -11.97
C THR A 249 17.45 13.41 -13.42
N GLY A 250 16.56 13.33 -14.41
CA GLY A 250 16.94 13.19 -15.81
C GLY A 250 17.58 11.84 -16.14
N GLY A 251 17.28 10.82 -15.35
CA GLY A 251 17.91 9.51 -15.36
C GLY A 251 17.27 8.47 -16.26
N GLU A 252 17.79 7.24 -16.15
CA GLU A 252 17.37 6.08 -16.93
C GLU A 252 17.39 4.83 -16.06
N LEU A 253 16.25 4.14 -15.90
CA LEU A 253 16.14 2.96 -15.06
C LEU A 253 15.44 1.79 -15.78
N ILE A 254 15.87 0.58 -15.41
CA ILE A 254 15.13 -0.65 -15.59
C ILE A 254 14.64 -1.10 -14.22
N LEU A 255 13.34 -1.24 -14.05
CA LEU A 255 12.74 -1.84 -12.86
C LEU A 255 12.41 -3.29 -13.16
N THR A 256 13.06 -4.23 -12.46
CA THR A 256 12.79 -5.68 -12.58
C THR A 256 11.78 -6.16 -11.55
N GLY A 257 11.09 -7.24 -11.83
CA GLY A 257 9.94 -7.70 -11.05
C GLY A 257 8.76 -6.72 -11.16
N ALA A 258 8.56 -6.08 -12.31
CA ALA A 258 7.57 -5.02 -12.47
C ALA A 258 6.67 -5.29 -13.69
N ASP A 259 5.37 -5.27 -13.49
CA ASP A 259 4.39 -5.31 -14.58
C ASP A 259 3.86 -3.90 -14.87
N ILE A 260 4.06 -3.42 -16.11
CA ILE A 260 3.60 -2.10 -16.56
C ILE A 260 2.07 -1.98 -16.49
N ALA A 261 1.33 -3.10 -16.60
CA ALA A 261 -0.13 -3.11 -16.49
C ALA A 261 -0.59 -2.70 -15.08
N HIS A 262 0.19 -2.99 -14.03
CA HIS A 262 -0.13 -2.64 -12.66
C HIS A 262 -0.08 -1.12 -12.38
N ILE A 263 0.58 -0.36 -13.25
CA ILE A 263 0.70 1.10 -13.18
C ILE A 263 0.07 1.81 -14.40
N GLY A 264 -0.91 1.16 -15.02
CA GLY A 264 -1.54 1.60 -16.27
C GLY A 264 -2.06 3.04 -16.26
N ALA A 265 -2.54 3.54 -15.10
CA ALA A 265 -3.00 4.94 -14.98
C ALA A 265 -1.85 5.96 -14.83
N VAL A 266 -0.65 5.53 -14.42
CA VAL A 266 0.51 6.43 -14.21
C VAL A 266 1.36 6.55 -15.46
N VAL A 267 1.49 5.47 -16.23
CA VAL A 267 2.31 5.43 -17.46
C VAL A 267 1.94 6.52 -18.47
N PRO A 268 0.66 6.76 -18.82
CA PRO A 268 0.28 7.84 -19.71
C PRO A 268 0.73 9.21 -19.20
N VAL A 269 0.57 9.47 -17.89
CA VAL A 269 0.96 10.74 -17.28
C VAL A 269 2.46 10.99 -17.41
N LEU A 270 3.31 9.99 -17.11
CA LEU A 270 4.77 10.10 -17.29
C LEU A 270 5.16 10.26 -18.76
N LYS A 271 4.43 9.62 -19.69
CA LYS A 271 4.63 9.84 -21.14
C LYS A 271 4.27 11.27 -21.57
N ASP A 272 3.16 11.81 -21.06
CA ASP A 272 2.76 13.20 -21.33
C ASP A 272 3.77 14.19 -20.76
N MET A 273 4.43 13.84 -19.65
CA MET A 273 5.55 14.60 -19.09
C MET A 273 6.83 14.51 -19.95
N GLY A 274 6.83 13.67 -20.98
CA GLY A 274 7.94 13.53 -21.95
C GLY A 274 8.86 12.33 -21.67
N CYS A 275 8.59 11.51 -20.67
CA CYS A 275 9.38 10.32 -20.40
C CYS A 275 9.13 9.23 -21.46
N ARG A 276 10.16 8.51 -21.84
CA ARG A 276 10.03 7.27 -22.61
C ARG A 276 9.88 6.13 -21.62
N ILE A 277 8.72 5.46 -21.64
CA ILE A 277 8.41 4.36 -20.72
C ILE A 277 7.71 3.23 -21.46
N TYR A 278 8.19 2.00 -21.28
CA TYR A 278 7.63 0.80 -21.92
C TYR A 278 8.03 -0.47 -21.14
N SER A 279 7.33 -1.58 -21.43
CA SER A 279 7.73 -2.91 -20.95
C SER A 279 9.08 -3.31 -21.56
N PHE A 280 9.97 -3.81 -20.73
CA PHE A 280 11.25 -4.37 -21.12
C PHE A 280 11.30 -5.84 -20.72
N GLY A 281 11.19 -6.74 -21.70
CA GLY A 281 10.98 -8.14 -21.42
C GLY A 281 9.56 -8.45 -20.90
N ARG A 282 9.42 -9.45 -20.02
CA ARG A 282 8.12 -9.92 -19.51
C ARG A 282 7.72 -9.25 -18.20
N ASP A 283 8.69 -8.93 -17.36
CA ASP A 283 8.52 -8.53 -15.97
C ASP A 283 9.40 -7.34 -15.59
N SER A 284 9.67 -6.46 -16.54
CA SER A 284 10.48 -5.28 -16.32
C SER A 284 9.90 -4.05 -17.00
N ILE A 285 10.16 -2.89 -16.42
CA ILE A 285 9.74 -1.58 -16.95
C ILE A 285 11.00 -0.74 -17.16
N TYR A 286 11.15 -0.25 -18.39
CA TYR A 286 12.17 0.73 -18.73
C TYR A 286 11.59 2.13 -18.69
N ILE A 287 12.35 3.08 -18.10
CA ILE A 287 12.10 4.51 -18.20
C ILE A 287 13.37 5.26 -18.57
N LYS A 288 13.22 6.24 -19.45
CA LYS A 288 14.21 7.31 -19.70
C LYS A 288 13.52 8.65 -19.56
N ALA A 289 14.04 9.49 -18.70
CA ALA A 289 13.53 10.82 -18.47
C ALA A 289 13.69 11.72 -19.70
N ALA A 290 12.84 12.73 -19.83
CA ALA A 290 13.04 13.83 -20.77
C ALA A 290 14.15 14.77 -20.25
N GLU A 291 14.80 15.52 -21.16
CA GLU A 291 15.74 16.60 -20.76
C GLU A 291 15.06 17.67 -19.92
N ARG A 292 13.82 17.98 -20.21
CA ARG A 292 12.93 18.85 -19.45
C ARG A 292 11.55 18.21 -19.36
N LEU A 293 11.08 17.96 -18.14
CA LEU A 293 9.74 17.45 -17.92
C LEU A 293 8.71 18.54 -18.24
N ARG A 294 7.56 18.14 -18.77
CA ARG A 294 6.38 18.98 -18.96
C ARG A 294 5.36 18.66 -17.87
N ALA A 295 4.67 19.69 -17.38
CA ALA A 295 3.60 19.47 -16.41
C ALA A 295 2.40 18.77 -17.08
N PRO A 296 1.85 17.71 -16.47
CA PRO A 296 0.59 17.14 -16.93
C PRO A 296 -0.55 18.12 -16.58
N HIS A 297 -1.65 18.11 -17.36
CA HIS A 297 -2.74 19.08 -17.14
C HIS A 297 -3.45 18.86 -15.80
N THR A 298 -4.16 17.76 -15.66
CA THR A 298 -4.94 17.47 -14.44
C THR A 298 -4.80 15.99 -14.07
N VAL A 299 -4.43 15.74 -12.83
CA VAL A 299 -4.35 14.40 -12.22
C VAL A 299 -5.44 14.29 -11.17
N ARG A 300 -6.35 13.33 -11.33
CA ARG A 300 -7.44 13.05 -10.38
C ARG A 300 -7.25 11.67 -9.77
N THR A 301 -7.15 11.60 -8.46
CA THR A 301 -7.11 10.29 -7.80
C THR A 301 -8.48 9.66 -7.80
N MET A 302 -8.52 8.37 -8.11
CA MET A 302 -9.75 7.57 -8.16
C MET A 302 -9.42 6.10 -7.80
N PRO A 303 -10.41 5.33 -7.36
CA PRO A 303 -10.27 3.88 -7.25
C PRO A 303 -9.82 3.27 -8.58
N TYR A 304 -9.12 2.14 -8.52
CA TYR A 304 -8.66 1.44 -9.71
C TYR A 304 -9.83 1.16 -10.71
N PRO A 305 -9.65 1.37 -12.02
CA PRO A 305 -8.38 1.61 -12.75
C PRO A 305 -7.96 3.09 -12.85
N GLY A 306 -8.53 3.99 -12.03
CA GLY A 306 -8.12 5.39 -12.00
C GLY A 306 -6.73 5.61 -11.39
N PHE A 307 -6.30 6.88 -11.35
CA PHE A 307 -4.98 7.24 -10.82
C PHE A 307 -4.92 6.98 -9.32
N PRO A 308 -3.97 6.14 -8.82
CA PRO A 308 -3.92 5.74 -7.41
C PRO A 308 -3.49 6.90 -6.52
N THR A 309 -4.21 7.10 -5.41
CA THR A 309 -3.87 8.14 -4.41
C THR A 309 -2.45 7.97 -3.85
N ASP A 310 -1.93 6.74 -3.75
CA ASP A 310 -0.57 6.46 -3.28
C ASP A 310 0.53 6.96 -4.24
N ALA A 311 0.22 7.16 -5.52
CA ALA A 311 1.13 7.74 -6.52
C ALA A 311 1.04 9.28 -6.58
N GLN A 312 0.05 9.91 -5.92
CA GLN A 312 -0.21 11.33 -6.02
C GLN A 312 0.96 12.17 -5.50
N ALA A 313 1.46 11.90 -4.29
CA ALA A 313 2.55 12.66 -3.69
C ALA A 313 3.89 12.49 -4.46
N PRO A 314 4.33 11.27 -4.86
CA PRO A 314 5.47 11.07 -5.74
C PRO A 314 5.39 11.87 -7.05
N LEU A 315 4.24 11.81 -7.73
CA LEU A 315 4.06 12.55 -8.98
C LEU A 315 4.03 14.06 -8.77
N MET A 316 3.39 14.54 -7.69
CA MET A 316 3.37 15.96 -7.35
C MET A 316 4.79 16.50 -7.12
N ALA A 317 5.64 15.78 -6.39
CA ALA A 317 7.04 16.15 -6.22
C ALA A 317 7.77 16.24 -7.57
N THR A 318 7.53 15.30 -8.47
CA THR A 318 8.10 15.33 -9.83
C THR A 318 7.62 16.54 -10.64
N CYS A 319 6.35 16.94 -10.47
CA CYS A 319 5.77 18.12 -11.14
C CYS A 319 6.35 19.46 -10.64
N THR A 320 6.95 19.51 -9.44
CA THR A 320 7.54 20.75 -8.92
C THR A 320 8.67 21.31 -9.80
N VAL A 321 9.33 20.46 -10.60
CA VAL A 321 10.41 20.86 -11.52
C VAL A 321 10.02 20.72 -13.00
N ALA A 322 8.75 20.42 -13.31
CA ALA A 322 8.25 20.31 -14.67
C ALA A 322 7.90 21.68 -15.25
N ASP A 323 8.03 21.85 -16.56
CA ASP A 323 7.65 23.08 -17.25
C ASP A 323 6.13 23.19 -17.37
N GLY A 324 5.54 24.29 -16.87
CA GLY A 324 4.10 24.54 -16.86
C GLY A 324 3.45 24.37 -15.49
N THR A 325 2.13 24.14 -15.52
CA THR A 325 1.28 24.05 -14.31
C THR A 325 0.49 22.74 -14.33
N ALA A 326 0.56 21.99 -13.23
CA ALA A 326 -0.23 20.79 -13.00
C ALA A 326 -1.31 21.04 -11.94
N VAL A 327 -2.47 20.41 -12.13
CA VAL A 327 -3.59 20.46 -11.16
C VAL A 327 -3.79 19.05 -10.61
N PHE A 328 -3.78 18.90 -9.29
CA PHE A 328 -4.11 17.68 -8.59
C PHE A 328 -5.46 17.78 -7.90
N VAL A 329 -6.30 16.77 -8.06
CA VAL A 329 -7.60 16.65 -7.37
C VAL A 329 -7.59 15.35 -6.59
N GLU A 330 -7.58 15.43 -5.26
CA GLU A 330 -7.57 14.27 -4.38
C GLU A 330 -8.99 13.89 -3.97
N ASN A 331 -9.49 12.75 -4.47
CA ASN A 331 -10.84 12.31 -4.22
C ASN A 331 -10.96 11.21 -3.15
N ILE A 332 -9.83 10.66 -2.69
CA ILE A 332 -9.80 9.52 -1.77
C ILE A 332 -9.61 9.97 -0.32
N PHE A 333 -8.64 10.85 -0.05
CA PHE A 333 -8.29 11.27 1.30
C PHE A 333 -8.35 12.78 1.49
N ASP A 334 -8.82 13.23 2.67
CA ASP A 334 -8.99 14.66 2.97
C ASP A 334 -7.65 15.38 3.23
N ASN A 335 -6.70 14.73 3.90
CA ASN A 335 -5.43 15.33 4.33
C ASN A 335 -4.21 14.80 3.54
N ARG A 336 -4.36 14.62 2.22
CA ARG A 336 -3.28 14.01 1.41
C ARG A 336 -2.13 14.97 1.12
N TYR A 337 -2.32 16.28 1.26
CA TYR A 337 -1.36 17.33 0.88
C TYR A 337 -0.41 17.76 2.03
N ARG A 338 -0.26 16.97 3.09
CA ARG A 338 0.61 17.32 4.23
C ARG A 338 2.07 17.54 3.85
N HIS A 339 2.56 16.86 2.84
CA HIS A 339 3.93 17.00 2.33
C HIS A 339 4.16 18.32 1.58
N VAL A 340 3.11 19.05 1.23
CA VAL A 340 3.22 20.32 0.49
C VAL A 340 3.97 21.37 1.29
N SER A 341 3.75 21.48 2.60
CA SER A 341 4.48 22.42 3.47
C SER A 341 6.00 22.22 3.40
N GLU A 342 6.45 20.99 3.32
CA GLU A 342 7.87 20.67 3.22
C GLU A 342 8.42 20.92 1.80
N LEU A 343 7.64 20.67 0.75
CA LEU A 343 8.01 21.06 -0.61
C LEU A 343 8.13 22.58 -0.78
N LEU A 344 7.24 23.35 -0.14
CA LEU A 344 7.33 24.82 -0.11
C LEU A 344 8.66 25.30 0.53
N ARG A 345 9.14 24.62 1.58
CA ARG A 345 10.45 24.92 2.19
C ARG A 345 11.62 24.68 1.23
N MET A 346 11.44 23.79 0.26
CA MET A 346 12.43 23.54 -0.80
C MET A 346 12.28 24.50 -1.99
N GLY A 347 11.40 25.49 -1.92
CA GLY A 347 11.18 26.48 -2.98
C GLY A 347 10.17 26.07 -4.04
N ALA A 348 9.37 25.02 -3.82
CA ALA A 348 8.26 24.68 -4.72
C ALA A 348 7.17 25.77 -4.70
N VAL A 349 6.45 25.94 -5.80
CA VAL A 349 5.31 26.84 -5.92
C VAL A 349 4.03 26.02 -6.01
N ILE A 350 3.37 25.85 -4.87
CA ILE A 350 2.16 25.04 -4.74
C ILE A 350 1.09 25.81 -3.96
N LYS A 351 -0.14 25.83 -4.47
CA LYS A 351 -1.32 26.33 -3.75
C LYS A 351 -2.28 25.16 -3.53
N THR A 352 -2.79 25.04 -2.31
CA THR A 352 -3.77 24.01 -1.94
C THR A 352 -5.05 24.66 -1.43
N GLU A 353 -6.20 24.15 -1.88
CA GLU A 353 -7.51 24.54 -1.40
C GLU A 353 -8.41 23.30 -1.35
N GLY A 354 -8.78 22.88 -0.15
CA GLY A 354 -9.53 21.66 0.07
C GLY A 354 -8.86 20.45 -0.57
N ARG A 355 -9.52 19.85 -1.54
CA ARG A 355 -9.03 18.66 -2.28
C ARG A 355 -8.27 18.98 -3.57
N VAL A 356 -7.97 20.25 -3.82
CA VAL A 356 -7.28 20.69 -5.03
C VAL A 356 -5.91 21.24 -4.67
N ALA A 357 -4.90 20.88 -5.46
CA ALA A 357 -3.57 21.48 -5.41
C ALA A 357 -3.16 21.93 -6.82
N VAL A 358 -2.64 23.14 -6.92
CA VAL A 358 -2.08 23.70 -8.17
C VAL A 358 -0.58 23.82 -7.98
N VAL A 359 0.19 23.13 -8.82
CA VAL A 359 1.65 23.07 -8.79
C VAL A 359 2.17 23.80 -10.00
N GLN A 360 2.86 24.92 -9.78
CA GLN A 360 3.61 25.61 -10.81
C GLN A 360 5.06 25.12 -10.77
N GLY A 361 5.54 24.54 -11.83
CA GLY A 361 6.90 24.04 -11.87
C GLY A 361 7.94 25.15 -11.82
N VAL A 362 9.02 24.90 -11.09
CA VAL A 362 10.18 25.77 -11.00
C VAL A 362 11.36 25.16 -11.75
N ARG A 363 12.39 25.95 -12.01
CA ARG A 363 13.56 25.44 -12.72
C ARG A 363 14.30 24.38 -11.89
N ARG A 364 14.44 24.62 -10.58
CA ARG A 364 15.08 23.74 -9.60
C ARG A 364 14.54 24.03 -8.21
N LEU A 365 14.55 23.01 -7.38
CA LEU A 365 14.32 23.13 -5.95
C LEU A 365 15.66 23.40 -5.24
N SER A 366 15.59 23.95 -4.03
CA SER A 366 16.73 24.13 -3.13
C SER A 366 16.74 23.08 -2.04
N ALA A 367 17.91 22.64 -1.62
CA ALA A 367 18.05 21.75 -0.47
C ALA A 367 17.51 22.39 0.81
N ALA A 368 16.94 21.57 1.70
CA ALA A 368 16.38 22.02 2.98
C ALA A 368 16.43 20.92 4.04
N GLU A 369 16.28 21.34 5.31
CA GLU A 369 15.90 20.41 6.39
C GLU A 369 14.39 20.26 6.40
N ILE A 370 13.92 19.03 6.18
CA ILE A 370 12.51 18.67 6.00
C ILE A 370 12.15 17.44 6.81
N VAL A 371 10.86 17.24 7.06
CA VAL A 371 10.37 16.13 7.88
C VAL A 371 9.28 15.37 7.13
N SER A 372 9.41 14.06 7.05
CA SER A 372 8.41 13.18 6.45
C SER A 372 7.11 13.22 7.27
N PRO A 373 5.98 13.67 6.69
CA PRO A 373 4.71 13.77 7.41
C PRO A 373 3.92 12.46 7.40
N ASP A 374 4.17 11.60 6.45
CA ASP A 374 3.53 10.30 6.21
C ASP A 374 4.37 9.48 5.21
N LEU A 375 3.96 8.22 4.97
CA LEU A 375 4.67 7.29 4.10
C LEU A 375 4.92 7.83 2.69
N ARG A 376 3.89 8.27 1.98
CA ARG A 376 4.00 8.68 0.57
C ARG A 376 4.50 10.12 0.44
N GLY A 377 4.16 10.95 1.42
CA GLY A 377 4.75 12.29 1.56
C GLY A 377 6.26 12.19 1.77
N GLY A 378 6.73 11.27 2.62
CA GLY A 378 8.16 11.04 2.81
C GLY A 378 8.88 10.61 1.54
N ALA A 379 8.30 9.68 0.76
CA ALA A 379 8.85 9.30 -0.54
C ALA A 379 8.88 10.49 -1.53
N ALA A 380 7.85 11.32 -1.53
CA ALA A 380 7.81 12.54 -2.34
C ALA A 380 8.94 13.52 -1.98
N LEU A 381 9.27 13.65 -0.68
CA LEU A 381 10.40 14.46 -0.22
C LEU A 381 11.75 13.90 -0.65
N VAL A 382 11.92 12.57 -0.69
CA VAL A 382 13.12 11.94 -1.26
C VAL A 382 13.25 12.27 -2.75
N ILE A 383 12.16 12.15 -3.53
CA ILE A 383 12.13 12.51 -4.96
C ILE A 383 12.53 13.98 -5.15
N ALA A 384 11.93 14.90 -4.37
CA ALA A 384 12.24 16.32 -4.45
C ALA A 384 13.70 16.59 -4.11
N ALA A 385 14.26 15.95 -3.07
CA ALA A 385 15.64 16.11 -2.65
C ALA A 385 16.65 15.62 -3.70
N LEU A 386 16.33 14.54 -4.43
CA LEU A 386 17.18 14.05 -5.53
C LEU A 386 17.30 15.06 -6.67
N GLY A 387 16.23 15.83 -6.96
CA GLY A 387 16.21 16.87 -7.99
C GLY A 387 16.62 18.26 -7.53
N ALA A 388 16.92 18.45 -6.24
CA ALA A 388 17.25 19.75 -5.66
C ALA A 388 18.72 20.12 -5.81
N ASP A 389 19.05 21.41 -5.78
CA ASP A 389 20.43 21.88 -5.68
C ASP A 389 20.88 21.85 -4.19
N GLY A 390 21.97 21.12 -3.90
CA GLY A 390 22.56 21.03 -2.58
C GLY A 390 22.23 19.72 -1.82
N THR A 391 22.40 19.75 -0.50
CA THR A 391 22.22 18.56 0.37
C THR A 391 21.04 18.76 1.32
N SER A 392 20.00 17.95 1.18
CA SER A 392 18.82 17.94 2.05
C SER A 392 18.96 16.94 3.19
N SER A 393 18.33 17.25 4.33
CA SER A 393 18.19 16.36 5.48
C SER A 393 16.72 16.04 5.70
N ILE A 394 16.34 14.76 5.66
CA ILE A 394 14.94 14.29 5.79
C ILE A 394 14.81 13.55 7.12
N GLY A 395 14.07 14.13 8.07
CA GLY A 395 13.69 13.49 9.33
C GLY A 395 12.38 12.71 9.23
N GLY A 396 11.98 12.02 10.33
CA GLY A 396 10.73 11.26 10.37
C GLY A 396 10.71 10.05 9.42
N ILE A 397 11.86 9.43 9.21
CA ILE A 397 12.04 8.37 8.20
C ILE A 397 11.35 7.06 8.57
N SER A 398 10.96 6.87 9.83
CA SER A 398 10.10 5.76 10.26
C SER A 398 8.80 5.69 9.46
N HIS A 399 8.29 6.82 8.96
CA HIS A 399 7.14 6.82 8.04
C HIS A 399 7.48 6.18 6.70
N ILE A 400 8.70 6.41 6.19
CA ILE A 400 9.17 5.83 4.90
C ILE A 400 9.38 4.32 5.04
N ASP A 401 9.94 3.87 6.16
CA ASP A 401 10.24 2.45 6.46
C ASP A 401 8.97 1.58 6.55
N ARG A 402 7.79 2.20 6.61
CA ARG A 402 6.51 1.51 6.55
C ARG A 402 6.18 0.94 5.17
N GLY A 403 6.80 1.43 4.11
CA GLY A 403 6.45 1.02 2.75
C GLY A 403 7.60 0.93 1.76
N TYR A 404 8.82 1.25 2.17
CA TYR A 404 10.03 1.13 1.34
C TYR A 404 11.11 0.38 2.11
N GLU A 405 11.58 -0.72 1.54
CA GLU A 405 12.65 -1.54 2.10
C GLU A 405 14.00 -0.87 1.83
N SER A 406 14.51 -0.10 2.80
CA SER A 406 15.80 0.61 2.69
C SER A 406 15.91 1.44 1.40
N ILE A 407 15.01 2.43 1.23
CA ILE A 407 14.95 3.28 0.03
C ILE A 407 16.31 3.91 -0.31
N GLU A 408 17.12 4.21 0.72
CA GLU A 408 18.47 4.76 0.55
C GLU A 408 19.43 3.78 -0.12
N LYS A 409 19.33 2.49 0.21
CA LYS A 409 20.20 1.48 -0.41
C LYS A 409 19.79 1.22 -1.86
N ALA A 410 18.48 1.15 -2.12
CA ALA A 410 17.95 0.98 -3.46
C ALA A 410 18.36 2.14 -4.38
N LEU A 411 18.21 3.38 -3.94
CA LEU A 411 18.57 4.55 -4.72
C LEU A 411 20.09 4.71 -4.86
N TYR A 412 20.86 4.40 -3.79
CA TYR A 412 22.32 4.42 -3.85
C TYR A 412 22.87 3.44 -4.90
N SER A 413 22.28 2.24 -5.02
CA SER A 413 22.74 1.23 -5.99
C SER A 413 22.59 1.67 -7.46
N VAL A 414 21.78 2.69 -7.73
CA VAL A 414 21.55 3.26 -9.08
C VAL A 414 22.11 4.67 -9.21
N GLY A 415 23.06 5.07 -8.34
CA GLY A 415 23.87 6.29 -8.47
C GLY A 415 23.39 7.52 -7.70
N ALA A 416 22.33 7.41 -6.88
CA ALA A 416 21.97 8.50 -5.99
C ALA A 416 23.00 8.69 -4.86
N ASP A 417 23.29 9.93 -4.49
CA ASP A 417 24.08 10.26 -3.28
C ASP A 417 23.12 10.42 -2.10
N ILE A 418 22.81 9.31 -1.48
CA ILE A 418 21.85 9.21 -0.38
C ILE A 418 22.38 8.26 0.71
N LYS A 419 22.23 8.65 1.96
CA LYS A 419 22.62 7.82 3.10
C LYS A 419 21.72 8.03 4.31
N ARG A 420 21.62 7.00 5.14
CA ARG A 420 20.97 7.04 6.45
C ARG A 420 22.02 7.33 7.53
N ILE A 421 21.73 8.27 8.44
CA ILE A 421 22.58 8.63 9.59
C ILE A 421 21.76 8.58 10.89
#